data_5e0778f7487a8d98863762fb4f1aea7f
#
_entry.id   5e0778f7487a8d98863762fb4f1aea7f
#
_cell.length_a   1.000
_cell.length_b   1.000
_cell.length_c   1.000
_cell.angle_alpha   90.00
_cell.angle_beta   90.00
_cell.angle_gamma   90.00
#
_symmetry.space_group_name_H-M   'P 1'
#
loop_
_entity.id
_entity.type
_entity.pdbx_description
1 polymer ?
#
loop_
_entity_poly.entity_id
_entity_poly.type
_entity_poly.pdbx_seq_one_letter_code
_entity_poly.pdbx_strand_id
1 'polypeptide(L)'
;MSLKKKITKLITILLLTVIAAGLISGCTSNASNPAKTESSSRLDAIKERGYLEVVMEPYFAPFEFIDPSKEGQEQYVGSDVELAKYIADKFGVELRIVPLEFGAVLSSITEGKYDLAISALAYTPARAEAMNMSKGYYYPKDNPGYGLLIRKEDAAVIKGPEDVKDKIIVAQSGSLQELLVNEQVPEYKEFKRVSATTDGFLMVQEKKADVCSVSIAMAQLYIDANPDAGLMIVEDFEFEVDESVSGTRIGITLGEDELTEEINKIIDEVVSAGLYEKWYMEYTEYAKQLGL
;
A
#
# COMPACT_ATOMS: atom_id res chain seq x y z
N MET A 1 15.78 31.83 -67.12
CA MET A 1 15.00 30.87 -66.29
C MET A 1 15.81 29.56 -66.23
N SER A 2 16.38 29.31 -65.06
CA SER A 2 17.48 28.36 -64.85
C SER A 2 17.09 26.89 -65.10
N LEU A 3 17.99 26.12 -65.68
CA LEU A 3 17.93 24.70 -65.99
C LEU A 3 17.41 23.85 -64.78
N LYS A 4 17.70 24.29 -63.58
CA LYS A 4 17.21 23.66 -62.33
C LYS A 4 15.69 23.65 -62.20
N LYS A 5 14.95 24.70 -62.68
CA LYS A 5 13.49 24.76 -62.62
C LYS A 5 12.82 23.82 -63.62
N LYS A 6 13.49 23.43 -64.72
CA LYS A 6 12.97 22.48 -65.72
C LYS A 6 13.08 21.02 -65.25
N ILE A 7 14.16 20.69 -64.53
CA ILE A 7 14.38 19.34 -63.98
C ILE A 7 13.40 19.03 -62.85
N THR A 8 13.13 19.99 -61.96
CA THR A 8 12.14 19.79 -60.85
C THR A 8 10.72 19.58 -61.36
N LYS A 9 10.32 20.25 -62.43
CA LYS A 9 9.01 20.02 -63.06
C LYS A 9 8.87 18.67 -63.77
N LEU A 10 9.93 18.12 -64.33
CA LEU A 10 9.94 16.80 -64.97
C LEU A 10 9.85 15.66 -63.96
N ILE A 11 10.48 15.80 -62.80
CA ILE A 11 10.43 14.81 -61.72
C ILE A 11 9.05 14.79 -61.05
N THR A 12 8.40 15.94 -60.93
CA THR A 12 7.06 16.03 -60.31
C THR A 12 5.96 15.43 -61.21
N ILE A 13 6.12 15.45 -62.53
CA ILE A 13 5.18 14.86 -63.47
C ILE A 13 5.37 13.33 -63.59
N LEU A 14 6.60 12.81 -63.38
CA LEU A 14 6.86 11.38 -63.42
C LEU A 14 6.43 10.64 -62.16
N LEU A 15 6.26 11.33 -61.04
CA LEU A 15 5.76 10.73 -59.77
C LEU A 15 4.22 10.65 -59.73
N LEU A 16 3.51 11.43 -60.53
CA LEU A 16 2.03 11.40 -60.52
C LEU A 16 1.42 10.33 -61.47
N THR A 17 2.23 9.66 -62.32
CA THR A 17 1.71 8.66 -63.27
C THR A 17 1.84 7.21 -62.79
N VAL A 18 2.41 6.96 -61.61
CA VAL A 18 2.55 5.60 -61.04
C VAL A 18 1.41 5.25 -60.06
N ILE A 19 0.58 6.20 -59.66
CA ILE A 19 -0.49 5.99 -58.66
C ILE A 19 -1.84 5.59 -59.31
N ALA A 20 -1.98 5.55 -60.62
CA ALA A 20 -3.27 5.34 -61.31
C ALA A 20 -3.50 3.92 -61.89
N ALA A 21 -2.66 2.94 -61.62
CA ALA A 21 -2.77 1.59 -62.18
C ALA A 21 -2.92 0.44 -61.19
N GLY A 22 -3.39 0.71 -59.95
CA GLY A 22 -3.48 -0.27 -58.88
C GLY A 22 -4.87 -0.51 -58.27
N LEU A 23 -5.93 -0.22 -58.97
CA LEU A 23 -7.30 -0.41 -58.44
C LEU A 23 -8.20 -1.18 -59.41
N ILE A 24 -8.00 -2.48 -59.58
CA ILE A 24 -9.05 -3.45 -59.92
C ILE A 24 -8.43 -4.87 -59.75
N SER A 25 -8.51 -5.43 -58.58
CA SER A 25 -8.60 -6.86 -58.37
C SER A 25 -9.43 -7.10 -57.12
N GLY A 26 -10.68 -7.28 -57.33
CA GLY A 26 -11.62 -7.73 -56.31
C GLY A 26 -11.23 -9.13 -55.87
N CYS A 27 -10.83 -9.28 -54.64
CA CYS A 27 -10.92 -10.53 -53.92
C CYS A 27 -11.84 -10.30 -52.74
N THR A 28 -13.01 -10.92 -52.81
CA THR A 28 -13.88 -11.17 -51.65
C THR A 28 -13.07 -11.95 -50.63
N SER A 29 -12.50 -11.25 -49.67
CA SER A 29 -12.02 -11.86 -48.43
C SER A 29 -12.98 -11.47 -47.34
N ASN A 30 -13.56 -12.50 -46.71
CA ASN A 30 -14.28 -12.40 -45.45
C ASN A 30 -13.58 -11.35 -44.56
N ALA A 31 -14.31 -10.34 -44.17
CA ALA A 31 -13.92 -9.48 -43.08
C ALA A 31 -13.93 -10.33 -41.80
N SER A 32 -12.85 -11.03 -41.55
CA SER A 32 -12.49 -11.38 -40.19
C SER A 32 -12.29 -10.04 -39.46
N ASN A 33 -13.25 -9.70 -38.65
CA ASN A 33 -13.12 -8.69 -37.60
C ASN A 33 -11.71 -8.88 -36.98
N PRO A 34 -10.85 -7.87 -36.92
CA PRO A 34 -9.64 -8.01 -36.13
C PRO A 34 -10.14 -8.38 -34.73
N ALA A 35 -9.84 -9.60 -34.30
CA ALA A 35 -10.00 -9.99 -32.93
C ALA A 35 -9.39 -8.85 -32.12
N LYS A 36 -10.22 -8.15 -31.32
CA LYS A 36 -9.71 -7.32 -30.24
C LYS A 36 -8.73 -8.24 -29.52
N THR A 37 -7.46 -7.94 -29.60
CA THR A 37 -6.47 -8.56 -28.71
C THR A 37 -6.96 -8.15 -27.35
N GLU A 38 -7.67 -9.03 -26.66
CA GLU A 38 -7.99 -8.82 -25.24
C GLU A 38 -6.64 -8.61 -24.60
N SER A 39 -6.43 -7.44 -24.07
CA SER A 39 -5.29 -7.17 -23.19
C SER A 39 -5.36 -8.27 -22.13
N SER A 40 -4.34 -9.12 -22.02
CA SER A 40 -4.27 -10.14 -20.97
C SER A 40 -4.51 -9.44 -19.63
N SER A 41 -5.39 -10.00 -18.81
CA SER A 41 -5.65 -9.44 -17.48
C SER A 41 -4.36 -9.42 -16.66
N ARG A 42 -4.30 -8.58 -15.64
CA ARG A 42 -3.14 -8.60 -14.72
C ARG A 42 -2.95 -9.99 -14.09
N LEU A 43 -4.03 -10.68 -13.77
CA LEU A 43 -4.00 -12.04 -13.26
C LEU A 43 -3.33 -13.01 -14.24
N ASP A 44 -3.66 -12.93 -15.53
CA ASP A 44 -3.01 -13.73 -16.57
C ASP A 44 -1.52 -13.39 -16.71
N ALA A 45 -1.19 -12.09 -16.67
CA ALA A 45 0.19 -11.62 -16.73
C ALA A 45 1.03 -12.12 -15.55
N ILE A 46 0.46 -12.17 -14.33
CA ILE A 46 1.11 -12.76 -13.14
C ILE A 46 1.41 -14.23 -13.38
N LYS A 47 0.41 -15.00 -13.82
CA LYS A 47 0.55 -16.44 -14.08
C LYS A 47 1.53 -16.74 -15.21
N GLU A 48 1.50 -15.97 -16.29
CA GLU A 48 2.39 -16.14 -17.45
C GLU A 48 3.86 -15.85 -17.10
N ARG A 49 4.14 -14.78 -16.33
CA ARG A 49 5.51 -14.43 -15.93
C ARG A 49 6.03 -15.26 -14.74
N GLY A 50 5.16 -15.98 -14.02
CA GLY A 50 5.51 -16.92 -12.97
C GLY A 50 5.88 -16.30 -11.62
N TYR A 51 5.57 -15.02 -11.37
CA TYR A 51 5.78 -14.39 -10.07
C TYR A 51 4.74 -13.31 -9.76
N LEU A 52 4.50 -13.10 -8.46
CA LEU A 52 3.63 -12.07 -7.88
C LEU A 52 4.49 -11.02 -7.18
N GLU A 53 4.36 -9.75 -7.55
CA GLU A 53 5.03 -8.64 -6.88
C GLU A 53 4.10 -7.98 -5.86
N VAL A 54 4.49 -8.07 -4.59
CA VAL A 54 3.75 -7.47 -3.47
C VAL A 54 4.58 -6.35 -2.86
N VAL A 55 4.05 -5.14 -2.87
CA VAL A 55 4.67 -3.99 -2.18
C VAL A 55 4.19 -3.90 -0.75
N MET A 56 5.10 -3.63 0.18
CA MET A 56 4.80 -3.42 1.59
C MET A 56 5.83 -2.50 2.25
N GLU A 57 5.48 -1.92 3.38
CA GLU A 57 6.39 -1.15 4.22
C GLU A 57 6.82 -2.04 5.40
N PRO A 58 8.02 -2.66 5.37
CA PRO A 58 8.36 -3.76 6.28
C PRO A 58 8.89 -3.26 7.64
N TYR A 59 8.20 -2.29 8.24
CA TYR A 59 8.52 -1.73 9.57
C TYR A 59 7.26 -1.59 10.45
N PHE A 60 6.24 -2.43 10.17
CA PHE A 60 4.95 -2.39 10.85
C PHE A 60 4.59 -3.74 11.49
N ALA A 61 5.39 -4.18 12.48
CA ALA A 61 5.13 -5.43 13.21
C ALA A 61 3.77 -5.37 13.95
N PRO A 62 3.00 -6.46 14.00
CA PRO A 62 3.32 -7.80 13.56
C PRO A 62 2.83 -8.10 12.13
N PHE A 63 2.36 -7.10 11.38
CA PHE A 63 1.85 -7.25 10.03
C PHE A 63 2.97 -7.58 9.03
N GLU A 64 3.95 -6.70 8.90
CA GLU A 64 5.13 -6.87 8.06
C GLU A 64 6.36 -6.22 8.70
N PHE A 65 7.45 -6.97 8.82
CA PHE A 65 8.68 -6.47 9.43
C PHE A 65 9.91 -7.25 8.96
N ILE A 66 11.08 -6.72 9.28
CA ILE A 66 12.37 -7.35 8.94
C ILE A 66 12.86 -8.17 10.13
N ASP A 67 13.16 -9.44 9.86
CA ASP A 67 13.92 -10.29 10.75
C ASP A 67 15.41 -10.14 10.42
N PRO A 68 16.21 -9.49 11.31
CA PRO A 68 17.61 -9.20 11.02
C PRO A 68 18.51 -10.45 11.03
N SER A 69 17.99 -11.59 11.43
CA SER A 69 18.72 -12.87 11.38
C SER A 69 18.66 -13.56 10.03
N LYS A 70 17.82 -13.06 9.10
CA LYS A 70 17.59 -13.62 7.77
C LYS A 70 18.07 -12.68 6.67
N GLU A 71 18.19 -13.19 5.46
CA GLU A 71 18.65 -12.42 4.30
C GLU A 71 17.72 -12.58 3.09
N GLY A 72 17.84 -11.69 2.10
CA GLY A 72 17.07 -11.74 0.85
C GLY A 72 15.58 -11.64 1.10
N GLN A 73 14.77 -12.41 0.37
CA GLN A 73 13.31 -12.41 0.52
C GLN A 73 12.84 -13.01 1.86
N GLU A 74 13.63 -13.89 2.45
CA GLU A 74 13.32 -14.55 3.73
C GLU A 74 13.35 -13.59 4.94
N GLN A 75 14.00 -12.43 4.81
CA GLN A 75 14.05 -11.42 5.89
C GLN A 75 12.69 -10.79 6.17
N TYR A 76 11.81 -10.76 5.17
CA TYR A 76 10.46 -10.20 5.34
C TYR A 76 9.57 -11.22 6.00
N VAL A 77 9.02 -10.86 7.15
CA VAL A 77 8.17 -11.71 7.99
C VAL A 77 6.97 -10.93 8.49
N GLY A 78 5.93 -11.63 8.94
CA GLY A 78 4.72 -11.01 9.45
C GLY A 78 3.45 -11.64 8.88
N SER A 79 2.31 -11.30 9.47
CA SER A 79 1.02 -11.85 9.06
C SER A 79 0.63 -11.47 7.63
N ASP A 80 0.96 -10.25 7.18
CA ASP A 80 0.75 -9.79 5.80
C ASP A 80 1.69 -10.52 4.82
N VAL A 81 2.89 -10.87 5.25
CA VAL A 81 3.82 -11.69 4.46
C VAL A 81 3.28 -13.10 4.28
N GLU A 82 2.70 -13.70 5.32
CA GLU A 82 2.06 -15.03 5.21
C GLU A 82 0.83 -14.98 4.28
N LEU A 83 0.04 -13.91 4.34
CA LEU A 83 -1.06 -13.70 3.39
C LEU A 83 -0.53 -13.59 1.95
N ALA A 84 0.55 -12.84 1.73
CA ALA A 84 1.18 -12.71 0.40
C ALA A 84 1.71 -14.07 -0.11
N LYS A 85 2.35 -14.88 0.74
CA LYS A 85 2.79 -16.25 0.41
C LYS A 85 1.61 -17.13 0.04
N TYR A 86 0.53 -17.10 0.84
CA TYR A 86 -0.67 -17.88 0.58
C TYR A 86 -1.31 -17.53 -0.77
N ILE A 87 -1.37 -16.25 -1.13
CA ILE A 87 -1.88 -15.79 -2.43
C ILE A 87 -0.98 -16.29 -3.57
N ALA A 88 0.35 -16.16 -3.44
CA ALA A 88 1.29 -16.62 -4.46
C ALA A 88 1.20 -18.15 -4.68
N ASP A 89 1.06 -18.93 -3.61
CA ASP A 89 0.85 -20.38 -3.66
C ASP A 89 -0.46 -20.75 -4.38
N LYS A 90 -1.55 -19.99 -4.11
CA LYS A 90 -2.84 -20.19 -4.81
C LYS A 90 -2.74 -19.91 -6.31
N PHE A 91 -1.93 -18.93 -6.70
CA PHE A 91 -1.67 -18.65 -8.12
C PHE A 91 -0.64 -19.60 -8.75
N GLY A 92 0.10 -20.36 -7.95
CA GLY A 92 1.17 -21.27 -8.40
C GLY A 92 2.39 -20.53 -8.92
N VAL A 93 2.74 -19.37 -8.31
CA VAL A 93 3.81 -18.47 -8.72
C VAL A 93 4.76 -18.16 -7.56
N GLU A 94 5.96 -17.64 -7.89
CA GLU A 94 6.93 -17.13 -6.92
C GLU A 94 6.44 -15.82 -6.29
N LEU A 95 6.59 -15.66 -4.97
CA LEU A 95 6.38 -14.36 -4.31
C LEU A 95 7.64 -13.51 -4.39
N ARG A 96 7.47 -12.23 -4.74
CA ARG A 96 8.50 -11.20 -4.68
C ARG A 96 8.00 -10.02 -3.87
N ILE A 97 8.56 -9.84 -2.68
CA ILE A 97 8.28 -8.69 -1.83
C ILE A 97 9.16 -7.53 -2.27
N VAL A 98 8.54 -6.39 -2.49
CA VAL A 98 9.18 -5.12 -2.84
C VAL A 98 9.01 -4.15 -1.68
N PRO A 99 10.07 -3.92 -0.88
CA PRO A 99 10.00 -3.02 0.26
C PRO A 99 9.99 -1.56 -0.21
N LEU A 100 9.03 -0.79 0.26
CA LEU A 100 8.90 0.64 -0.02
C LEU A 100 8.49 1.39 1.26
N GLU A 101 8.71 2.71 1.29
CA GLU A 101 8.07 3.58 2.28
C GLU A 101 6.55 3.60 2.06
N PHE A 102 5.74 3.76 3.11
CA PHE A 102 4.29 3.60 3.05
C PHE A 102 3.62 4.49 1.99
N GLY A 103 4.00 5.76 1.88
CA GLY A 103 3.50 6.64 0.82
C GLY A 103 3.84 6.15 -0.60
N ALA A 104 5.00 5.51 -0.78
CA ALA A 104 5.40 4.91 -2.04
C ALA A 104 4.66 3.58 -2.32
N VAL A 105 4.29 2.81 -1.30
CA VAL A 105 3.39 1.66 -1.43
C VAL A 105 2.07 2.10 -2.08
N LEU A 106 1.42 3.13 -1.54
CA LEU A 106 0.16 3.65 -2.06
C LEU A 106 0.29 4.17 -3.50
N SER A 107 1.29 5.02 -3.77
CA SER A 107 1.47 5.61 -5.10
C SER A 107 1.83 4.56 -6.16
N SER A 108 2.62 3.55 -5.80
CA SER A 108 3.04 2.50 -6.75
C SER A 108 1.88 1.65 -7.26
N ILE A 109 0.86 1.41 -6.43
CA ILE A 109 -0.36 0.69 -6.82
C ILE A 109 -1.27 1.58 -7.66
N THR A 110 -1.45 2.85 -7.30
CA THR A 110 -2.25 3.77 -8.13
C THR A 110 -1.65 3.99 -9.51
N GLU A 111 -0.33 3.89 -9.63
CA GLU A 111 0.39 4.00 -10.90
C GLU A 111 0.48 2.66 -11.67
N GLY A 112 -0.04 1.57 -11.13
CA GLY A 112 -0.04 0.25 -11.78
C GLY A 112 1.34 -0.41 -11.89
N LYS A 113 2.31 -0.02 -11.07
CA LYS A 113 3.69 -0.52 -11.13
C LYS A 113 3.85 -1.95 -10.64
N TYR A 114 3.09 -2.33 -9.62
CA TYR A 114 3.14 -3.65 -8.96
C TYR A 114 1.76 -4.28 -8.91
N ASP A 115 1.66 -5.51 -8.45
CA ASP A 115 0.41 -6.25 -8.51
C ASP A 115 -0.50 -5.99 -7.33
N LEU A 116 0.04 -6.10 -6.12
CA LEU A 116 -0.70 -5.96 -4.88
C LEU A 116 0.06 -5.07 -3.89
N ALA A 117 -0.68 -4.27 -3.13
CA ALA A 117 -0.19 -3.67 -1.88
C ALA A 117 -0.81 -4.42 -0.70
N ILE A 118 0.04 -5.10 0.09
CA ILE A 118 -0.36 -5.76 1.34
C ILE A 118 0.53 -5.14 2.41
N SER A 119 -0.04 -4.20 3.20
CA SER A 119 0.71 -3.39 4.16
C SER A 119 -0.26 -2.77 5.18
N ALA A 120 -1.02 -3.61 5.85
CA ALA A 120 -2.03 -3.24 6.86
C ALA A 120 -2.95 -2.08 6.43
N LEU A 121 -3.34 -2.02 5.14
CA LEU A 121 -4.05 -0.87 4.59
C LEU A 121 -5.46 -0.75 5.17
N ALA A 122 -5.74 0.31 5.93
CA ALA A 122 -7.10 0.68 6.28
C ALA A 122 -7.88 1.14 5.04
N TYR A 123 -9.17 0.90 5.01
CA TYR A 123 -10.05 1.50 4.01
C TYR A 123 -10.16 3.01 4.27
N THR A 124 -10.09 3.80 3.21
CA THR A 124 -10.55 5.19 3.22
C THR A 124 -11.26 5.49 1.90
N PRO A 125 -12.26 6.41 1.87
CA PRO A 125 -12.90 6.81 0.62
C PRO A 125 -11.91 7.25 -0.45
N ALA A 126 -10.90 8.03 -0.07
CA ALA A 126 -9.86 8.51 -0.99
C ALA A 126 -9.03 7.37 -1.60
N ARG A 127 -8.71 6.32 -0.81
CA ARG A 127 -8.03 5.13 -1.34
C ARG A 127 -8.93 4.34 -2.28
N ALA A 128 -10.22 4.18 -1.94
CA ALA A 128 -11.19 3.47 -2.77
C ALA A 128 -11.49 4.18 -4.11
N GLU A 129 -11.30 5.51 -4.18
CA GLU A 129 -11.36 6.25 -5.43
C GLU A 129 -10.10 6.07 -6.29
N ALA A 130 -8.94 5.83 -5.68
CA ALA A 130 -7.65 5.76 -6.36
C ALA A 130 -7.21 4.34 -6.73
N MET A 131 -7.74 3.31 -6.07
CA MET A 131 -7.39 1.90 -6.28
C MET A 131 -8.57 0.99 -5.95
N ASN A 132 -8.60 -0.21 -6.52
CA ASN A 132 -9.49 -1.26 -6.03
C ASN A 132 -9.02 -1.69 -4.65
N MET A 133 -9.94 -1.77 -3.70
CA MET A 133 -9.66 -2.30 -2.37
C MET A 133 -10.39 -3.63 -2.19
N SER A 134 -9.67 -4.64 -1.72
CA SER A 134 -10.25 -5.95 -1.45
C SER A 134 -11.28 -5.93 -0.31
N LYS A 135 -11.93 -7.05 -0.06
CA LYS A 135 -12.59 -7.32 1.24
C LYS A 135 -11.56 -7.18 2.37
N GLY A 136 -12.05 -6.89 3.56
CA GLY A 136 -11.20 -6.92 4.75
C GLY A 136 -10.74 -8.33 5.08
N TYR A 137 -9.46 -8.50 5.35
CA TYR A 137 -8.87 -9.79 5.71
C TYR A 137 -8.57 -9.94 7.21
N TYR A 138 -8.53 -8.82 7.95
CA TYR A 138 -8.32 -8.82 9.38
C TYR A 138 -9.16 -7.75 10.07
N TYR A 139 -9.88 -8.14 11.11
CA TYR A 139 -10.70 -7.30 11.97
C TYR A 139 -10.37 -7.65 13.42
N PRO A 140 -9.44 -6.92 14.06
CA PRO A 140 -9.07 -7.21 15.44
C PRO A 140 -10.28 -7.07 16.36
N LYS A 141 -10.58 -8.11 17.15
CA LYS A 141 -11.75 -8.15 18.05
C LYS A 141 -11.66 -7.14 19.19
N ASP A 142 -10.44 -6.90 19.65
CA ASP A 142 -10.13 -6.01 20.77
C ASP A 142 -9.20 -4.90 20.27
N ASN A 143 -9.54 -4.29 19.11
CA ASN A 143 -8.71 -3.21 18.55
C ASN A 143 -8.87 -1.95 19.41
N PRO A 144 -7.83 -1.54 20.13
CA PRO A 144 -7.87 -0.31 20.90
C PRO A 144 -7.86 0.98 20.06
N GLY A 145 -8.01 0.87 18.72
CA GLY A 145 -8.13 2.02 17.83
C GLY A 145 -6.84 2.79 17.58
N TYR A 146 -6.99 4.10 17.45
CA TYR A 146 -5.91 5.04 17.18
C TYR A 146 -5.85 6.10 18.25
N GLY A 147 -4.65 6.48 18.66
CA GLY A 147 -4.47 7.41 19.77
C GLY A 147 -3.20 8.26 19.63
N LEU A 148 -2.78 8.82 20.73
CA LEU A 148 -1.60 9.67 20.82
C LEU A 148 -0.54 8.99 21.69
N LEU A 149 0.68 8.87 21.18
CA LEU A 149 1.87 8.46 21.92
C LEU A 149 2.62 9.70 22.39
N ILE A 150 2.99 9.73 23.66
CA ILE A 150 3.71 10.82 24.32
C ILE A 150 4.82 10.29 25.21
N ARG A 151 5.66 11.18 25.73
CA ARG A 151 6.55 10.82 26.82
C ARG A 151 5.77 10.72 28.14
N LYS A 152 6.14 9.81 29.04
CA LYS A 152 5.54 9.66 30.38
C LYS A 152 5.60 10.97 31.21
N GLU A 153 6.65 11.77 31.02
CA GLU A 153 6.79 13.07 31.70
C GLU A 153 5.74 14.11 31.29
N ASP A 154 5.16 13.97 30.09
CA ASP A 154 4.17 14.89 29.54
C ASP A 154 2.72 14.50 29.88
N ALA A 155 2.49 13.36 30.53
CA ALA A 155 1.15 12.82 30.84
C ALA A 155 0.25 13.76 31.65
N ALA A 156 0.85 14.66 32.46
CA ALA A 156 0.07 15.63 33.24
C ALA A 156 -0.50 16.78 32.39
N VAL A 157 0.10 17.02 31.18
CA VAL A 157 -0.21 18.18 30.35
C VAL A 157 -0.82 17.83 28.99
N ILE A 158 -0.63 16.60 28.50
CA ILE A 158 -1.20 16.14 27.23
C ILE A 158 -2.16 14.99 27.53
N LYS A 159 -3.45 15.26 27.39
CA LYS A 159 -4.53 14.29 27.63
C LYS A 159 -5.44 14.08 26.43
N GLY A 160 -5.25 14.86 25.38
CA GLY A 160 -6.04 14.76 24.15
C GLY A 160 -5.61 15.77 23.08
N PRO A 161 -6.35 15.86 21.99
CA PRO A 161 -6.00 16.68 20.84
C PRO A 161 -6.02 18.19 21.12
N GLU A 162 -6.78 18.65 22.12
CA GLU A 162 -6.85 20.06 22.50
C GLU A 162 -5.55 20.55 23.19
N ASP A 163 -4.76 19.62 23.76
CA ASP A 163 -3.55 19.95 24.52
C ASP A 163 -2.31 20.07 23.62
N VAL A 164 -2.46 19.82 22.30
CA VAL A 164 -1.32 19.80 21.38
C VAL A 164 -1.15 21.11 20.60
N LYS A 165 -1.90 22.16 20.91
CA LYS A 165 -1.86 23.46 20.24
C LYS A 165 -0.44 24.03 20.03
N ASP A 166 0.41 23.98 21.07
CA ASP A 166 1.78 24.49 21.04
C ASP A 166 2.83 23.38 20.87
N LYS A 167 2.42 22.20 20.39
CA LYS A 167 3.22 20.99 20.31
C LYS A 167 3.58 20.65 18.87
N ILE A 168 4.67 19.90 18.73
CA ILE A 168 5.06 19.28 17.46
C ILE A 168 4.43 17.88 17.44
N ILE A 169 3.51 17.66 16.50
CA ILE A 169 2.90 16.36 16.27
C ILE A 169 3.54 15.68 15.07
N VAL A 170 3.66 14.37 15.11
CA VAL A 170 4.21 13.55 14.03
C VAL A 170 3.30 12.38 13.69
N ALA A 171 3.20 12.02 12.43
CA ALA A 171 2.57 10.80 11.95
C ALA A 171 3.26 10.27 10.69
N GLN A 172 3.03 9.00 10.36
CA GLN A 172 3.53 8.42 9.12
C GLN A 172 2.80 9.02 7.92
N SER A 173 3.57 9.37 6.88
CA SER A 173 3.05 9.99 5.66
C SER A 173 2.08 9.07 4.92
N GLY A 174 0.90 9.58 4.56
CA GLY A 174 -0.16 8.84 3.83
C GLY A 174 -0.93 7.84 4.69
N SER A 175 -0.64 7.74 5.99
CA SER A 175 -1.32 6.82 6.90
C SER A 175 -2.72 7.32 7.31
N LEU A 176 -3.53 6.42 7.90
CA LEU A 176 -4.79 6.81 8.54
C LEU A 176 -4.53 7.75 9.72
N GLN A 177 -3.43 7.57 10.44
CA GLN A 177 -3.03 8.41 11.55
C GLN A 177 -2.79 9.87 11.13
N GLU A 178 -2.20 10.10 9.96
CA GLU A 178 -2.08 11.45 9.38
C GLU A 178 -3.46 12.05 9.07
N LEU A 179 -4.36 11.25 8.49
CA LEU A 179 -5.73 11.68 8.20
C LEU A 179 -6.46 12.09 9.48
N LEU A 180 -6.40 11.26 10.51
CA LEU A 180 -7.04 11.52 11.80
C LEU A 180 -6.52 12.79 12.47
N VAL A 181 -5.21 13.06 12.39
CA VAL A 181 -4.65 14.33 12.88
C VAL A 181 -5.25 15.52 12.11
N ASN A 182 -5.29 15.43 10.78
CA ASN A 182 -5.81 16.52 9.96
C ASN A 182 -7.30 16.80 10.19
N GLU A 183 -8.07 15.79 10.55
CA GLU A 183 -9.52 15.90 10.76
C GLU A 183 -9.91 16.23 12.20
N GLN A 184 -9.16 15.74 13.20
CA GLN A 184 -9.59 15.76 14.58
C GLN A 184 -8.66 16.50 15.54
N VAL A 185 -7.47 16.97 15.10
CA VAL A 185 -6.61 17.80 15.92
C VAL A 185 -6.83 19.27 15.53
N PRO A 186 -7.43 20.10 16.38
CA PRO A 186 -7.88 21.44 15.99
C PRO A 186 -6.74 22.40 15.71
N GLU A 187 -5.64 22.31 16.46
CA GLU A 187 -4.50 23.20 16.34
C GLU A 187 -3.22 22.52 16.85
N TYR A 188 -2.11 22.76 16.18
CA TYR A 188 -0.76 22.33 16.58
C TYR A 188 0.29 23.36 16.14
N LYS A 189 1.47 23.33 16.76
CA LYS A 189 2.57 24.21 16.38
C LYS A 189 3.19 23.84 15.04
N GLU A 190 3.44 22.55 14.84
CA GLU A 190 4.06 21.99 13.64
C GLU A 190 3.58 20.54 13.45
N PHE A 191 3.30 20.17 12.21
CA PHE A 191 3.04 18.78 11.85
C PHE A 191 4.20 18.22 11.02
N LYS A 192 4.81 17.15 11.52
CA LYS A 192 5.90 16.43 10.84
C LYS A 192 5.43 15.09 10.29
N ARG A 193 5.98 14.73 9.15
CA ARG A 193 5.75 13.44 8.50
C ARG A 193 7.00 12.60 8.57
N VAL A 194 6.82 11.30 8.84
CA VAL A 194 7.89 10.29 8.83
C VAL A 194 7.57 9.20 7.83
N SER A 195 8.58 8.46 7.41
CA SER A 195 8.44 7.35 6.47
C SER A 195 7.92 6.08 7.16
N ALA A 196 8.42 5.78 8.36
CA ALA A 196 7.98 4.65 9.17
C ALA A 196 7.38 5.14 10.51
N THR A 197 6.39 4.41 11.03
CA THR A 197 5.75 4.74 12.31
C THR A 197 6.75 4.75 13.47
N THR A 198 7.71 3.83 13.48
CA THR A 198 8.78 3.74 14.50
C THR A 198 9.69 4.97 14.53
N ASP A 199 9.92 5.64 13.40
CA ASP A 199 10.64 6.92 13.37
C ASP A 199 9.89 7.98 14.18
N GLY A 200 8.55 7.98 14.13
CA GLY A 200 7.72 8.85 14.95
C GLY A 200 7.89 8.60 16.45
N PHE A 201 7.95 7.32 16.86
CA PHE A 201 8.21 6.95 18.26
C PHE A 201 9.59 7.46 18.74
N LEU A 202 10.61 7.26 17.93
CA LEU A 202 11.98 7.76 18.22
C LEU A 202 12.00 9.29 18.27
N MET A 203 11.27 9.99 17.40
CA MET A 203 11.19 11.46 17.45
C MET A 203 10.59 11.96 18.77
N VAL A 204 9.55 11.30 19.29
CA VAL A 204 8.96 11.64 20.59
C VAL A 204 9.94 11.34 21.73
N GLN A 205 10.56 10.17 21.70
CA GLN A 205 11.57 9.77 22.70
C GLN A 205 12.75 10.75 22.77
N GLU A 206 13.24 11.18 21.60
CA GLU A 206 14.38 12.11 21.48
C GLU A 206 14.00 13.59 21.61
N LYS A 207 12.73 13.91 21.93
CA LYS A 207 12.21 15.29 22.06
C LYS A 207 12.28 16.12 20.77
N LYS A 208 12.31 15.46 19.61
CA LYS A 208 12.22 16.07 18.26
C LYS A 208 10.77 16.31 17.83
N ALA A 209 9.84 15.60 18.46
CA ALA A 209 8.41 15.83 18.44
C ALA A 209 7.87 15.68 19.88
N ASP A 210 6.66 16.16 20.11
CA ASP A 210 6.00 16.06 21.41
C ASP A 210 5.01 14.91 21.44
N VAL A 211 4.33 14.65 20.31
CA VAL A 211 3.24 13.72 20.19
C VAL A 211 3.37 12.95 18.87
N CYS A 212 3.08 11.65 18.87
CA CYS A 212 2.94 10.84 17.67
C CYS A 212 1.51 10.28 17.59
N SER A 213 0.82 10.45 16.45
CA SER A 213 -0.44 9.77 16.16
C SER A 213 -0.14 8.33 15.76
N VAL A 214 -0.79 7.37 16.42
CA VAL A 214 -0.41 5.95 16.39
C VAL A 214 -1.62 5.01 16.30
N SER A 215 -1.41 3.80 15.75
CA SER A 215 -2.22 2.65 16.14
C SER A 215 -1.85 2.27 17.58
N ILE A 216 -2.82 2.22 18.47
CA ILE A 216 -2.59 1.94 19.90
C ILE A 216 -1.95 0.56 20.07
N ALA A 217 -2.41 -0.45 19.34
CA ALA A 217 -1.86 -1.80 19.41
C ALA A 217 -0.37 -1.85 19.03
N MET A 218 0.04 -1.13 17.99
CA MET A 218 1.42 -1.03 17.55
C MET A 218 2.30 -0.28 18.55
N ALA A 219 1.79 0.84 19.04
CA ALA A 219 2.51 1.62 20.04
C ALA A 219 2.69 0.83 21.35
N GLN A 220 1.67 0.05 21.76
CA GLN A 220 1.78 -0.81 22.94
C GLN A 220 2.81 -1.91 22.74
N LEU A 221 2.86 -2.55 21.57
CA LEU A 221 3.87 -3.56 21.26
C LEU A 221 5.29 -2.99 21.40
N TYR A 222 5.52 -1.80 20.84
CA TYR A 222 6.80 -1.10 20.95
C TYR A 222 7.15 -0.74 22.41
N ILE A 223 6.19 -0.22 23.18
CA ILE A 223 6.38 0.14 24.59
C ILE A 223 6.75 -1.10 25.41
N ASP A 224 6.06 -2.22 25.19
CA ASP A 224 6.29 -3.47 25.90
C ASP A 224 7.69 -4.04 25.61
N ALA A 225 8.14 -3.92 24.35
CA ALA A 225 9.48 -4.32 23.94
C ALA A 225 10.59 -3.36 24.44
N ASN A 226 10.22 -2.08 24.68
CA ASN A 226 11.16 -1.01 25.07
C ASN A 226 10.72 -0.29 26.35
N PRO A 227 10.66 -0.96 27.52
CA PRO A 227 10.11 -0.41 28.76
C PRO A 227 10.85 0.84 29.28
N ASP A 228 12.12 1.01 28.91
CA ASP A 228 12.96 2.14 29.26
C ASP A 228 12.86 3.33 28.28
N ALA A 229 12.06 3.22 27.20
CA ALA A 229 11.87 4.30 26.24
C ALA A 229 11.19 5.55 26.82
N GLY A 230 10.54 5.41 28.00
CA GLY A 230 9.86 6.53 28.67
C GLY A 230 8.62 7.03 27.94
N LEU A 231 8.05 6.18 27.06
CA LEU A 231 6.86 6.48 26.26
C LEU A 231 5.61 5.89 26.89
N MET A 232 4.48 6.48 26.56
CA MET A 232 3.14 5.97 26.90
C MET A 232 2.09 6.42 25.87
N ILE A 233 0.98 5.72 25.85
CA ILE A 233 -0.22 6.12 25.12
C ILE A 233 -1.03 7.04 26.03
N VAL A 234 -1.63 8.10 25.49
CA VAL A 234 -2.54 8.97 26.22
C VAL A 234 -3.73 8.14 26.69
N GLU A 235 -3.98 8.13 28.00
CA GLU A 235 -5.11 7.43 28.59
C GLU A 235 -6.44 8.16 28.27
N ASP A 236 -7.52 7.38 28.18
CA ASP A 236 -8.88 7.90 27.97
C ASP A 236 -9.07 8.74 26.70
N PHE A 237 -8.19 8.59 25.72
CA PHE A 237 -8.34 9.23 24.41
C PHE A 237 -8.12 8.24 23.28
N GLU A 238 -9.08 8.19 22.37
CA GLU A 238 -8.99 7.54 21.07
C GLU A 238 -9.58 8.46 20.00
N PHE A 239 -8.97 8.45 18.80
CA PHE A 239 -9.55 9.10 17.63
C PHE A 239 -10.86 8.41 17.24
N GLU A 240 -11.86 9.20 16.85
CA GLU A 240 -13.08 8.67 16.26
C GLU A 240 -12.78 8.09 14.87
N VAL A 241 -13.19 6.84 14.65
CA VAL A 241 -13.00 6.15 13.37
C VAL A 241 -14.34 5.56 12.95
N ASP A 242 -14.78 5.87 11.73
CA ASP A 242 -15.99 5.29 11.16
C ASP A 242 -15.82 3.77 10.97
N GLU A 243 -16.88 3.00 11.28
CA GLU A 243 -16.86 1.54 11.16
C GLU A 243 -16.48 1.06 9.74
N SER A 244 -16.78 1.84 8.69
CA SER A 244 -16.41 1.51 7.31
C SER A 244 -14.90 1.48 7.08
N VAL A 245 -14.12 2.20 7.90
CA VAL A 245 -12.66 2.22 7.87
C VAL A 245 -12.06 0.98 8.55
N SER A 246 -12.87 0.25 9.30
CA SER A 246 -12.45 -0.94 10.04
C SER A 246 -11.89 -2.04 9.12
N GLY A 247 -10.91 -2.75 9.65
CA GLY A 247 -10.25 -3.88 8.99
C GLY A 247 -9.17 -3.48 7.98
N THR A 248 -8.25 -4.40 7.75
CA THR A 248 -7.18 -4.25 6.77
C THR A 248 -7.56 -4.84 5.42
N ARG A 249 -7.08 -4.25 4.33
CA ARG A 249 -7.42 -4.62 2.96
C ARG A 249 -6.19 -4.65 2.06
N ILE A 250 -6.28 -5.36 0.95
CA ILE A 250 -5.28 -5.36 -0.10
C ILE A 250 -5.62 -4.24 -1.10
N GLY A 251 -4.62 -3.43 -1.45
CA GLY A 251 -4.70 -2.46 -2.54
C GLY A 251 -4.33 -3.10 -3.88
N ILE A 252 -5.12 -2.81 -4.91
CA ILE A 252 -4.96 -3.35 -6.27
C ILE A 252 -5.16 -2.18 -7.24
N THR A 253 -4.42 -2.15 -8.34
CA THR A 253 -4.59 -1.08 -9.34
C THR A 253 -6.05 -0.93 -9.77
N LEU A 254 -6.53 0.30 -9.88
CA LEU A 254 -7.91 0.60 -10.27
C LEU A 254 -8.24 -0.03 -11.63
N GLY A 255 -9.38 -0.73 -11.71
CA GLY A 255 -9.86 -1.40 -12.92
C GLY A 255 -9.34 -2.84 -13.11
N GLU A 256 -8.49 -3.36 -12.21
CA GLU A 256 -8.08 -4.77 -12.21
C GLU A 256 -9.12 -5.64 -11.48
N ASP A 257 -10.34 -5.65 -12.01
CA ASP A 257 -11.51 -6.24 -11.34
C ASP A 257 -11.40 -7.77 -11.24
N GLU A 258 -10.87 -8.44 -12.27
CA GLU A 258 -10.69 -9.89 -12.26
C GLU A 258 -9.70 -10.33 -11.16
N LEU A 259 -8.57 -9.62 -11.04
CA LEU A 259 -7.61 -9.86 -9.96
C LEU A 259 -8.25 -9.60 -8.61
N THR A 260 -9.02 -8.51 -8.49
CA THR A 260 -9.72 -8.16 -7.24
C THR A 260 -10.73 -9.24 -6.82
N GLU A 261 -11.49 -9.79 -7.76
CA GLU A 261 -12.44 -10.87 -7.48
C GLU A 261 -11.73 -12.15 -7.03
N GLU A 262 -10.61 -12.50 -7.65
CA GLU A 262 -9.85 -13.68 -7.26
C GLU A 262 -9.20 -13.52 -5.88
N ILE A 263 -8.61 -12.35 -5.59
CA ILE A 263 -8.10 -12.00 -4.26
C ILE A 263 -9.23 -12.09 -3.21
N ASN A 264 -10.42 -11.59 -3.51
CA ASN A 264 -11.55 -11.65 -2.58
C ASN A 264 -12.00 -13.08 -2.26
N LYS A 265 -11.90 -14.02 -3.20
CA LYS A 265 -12.17 -15.45 -2.94
C LYS A 265 -11.12 -16.04 -2.01
N ILE A 266 -9.85 -15.71 -2.22
CA ILE A 266 -8.75 -16.17 -1.36
C ILE A 266 -8.90 -15.60 0.05
N ILE A 267 -9.29 -14.33 0.18
CA ILE A 267 -9.57 -13.70 1.49
C ILE A 267 -10.71 -14.43 2.21
N ASP A 268 -11.81 -14.76 1.51
CA ASP A 268 -12.92 -15.52 2.09
C ASP A 268 -12.46 -16.89 2.65
N GLU A 269 -11.54 -17.59 1.95
CA GLU A 269 -10.93 -18.82 2.43
C GLU A 269 -10.08 -18.60 3.69
N VAL A 270 -9.19 -17.60 3.66
CA VAL A 270 -8.27 -17.28 4.76
C VAL A 270 -9.04 -16.88 6.02
N VAL A 271 -10.05 -16.02 5.88
CA VAL A 271 -10.87 -15.53 7.00
C VAL A 271 -11.74 -16.66 7.58
N SER A 272 -12.41 -17.43 6.72
CA SER A 272 -13.28 -18.55 7.18
C SER A 272 -12.51 -19.64 7.90
N ALA A 273 -11.24 -19.87 7.52
CA ALA A 273 -10.36 -20.83 8.16
C ALA A 273 -9.62 -20.26 9.39
N GLY A 274 -9.78 -18.98 9.73
CA GLY A 274 -9.10 -18.31 10.85
C GLY A 274 -7.58 -18.26 10.69
N LEU A 275 -7.07 -18.34 9.45
CA LEU A 275 -5.63 -18.42 9.19
C LEU A 275 -4.94 -17.10 9.53
N TYR A 276 -5.53 -15.98 9.14
CA TYR A 276 -4.90 -14.67 9.37
C TYR A 276 -4.76 -14.35 10.86
N GLU A 277 -5.81 -14.60 11.65
CA GLU A 277 -5.76 -14.40 13.11
C GLU A 277 -4.65 -15.24 13.76
N LYS A 278 -4.50 -16.50 13.30
CA LYS A 278 -3.41 -17.38 13.75
C LYS A 278 -2.03 -16.78 13.41
N TRP A 279 -1.81 -16.35 12.17
CA TRP A 279 -0.56 -15.71 11.75
C TRP A 279 -0.29 -14.44 12.54
N TYR A 280 -1.30 -13.58 12.73
CA TYR A 280 -1.16 -12.35 13.48
C TYR A 280 -0.70 -12.61 14.93
N MET A 281 -1.30 -13.58 15.63
CA MET A 281 -0.88 -13.96 16.98
C MET A 281 0.54 -14.53 17.01
N GLU A 282 0.89 -15.39 16.05
CA GLU A 282 2.22 -15.98 15.94
C GLU A 282 3.29 -14.90 15.75
N TYR A 283 3.06 -13.98 14.82
CA TYR A 283 4.01 -12.90 14.54
C TYR A 283 4.01 -11.80 15.59
N THR A 284 2.95 -11.64 16.38
CA THR A 284 2.96 -10.80 17.58
C THR A 284 3.98 -11.31 18.60
N GLU A 285 3.95 -12.61 18.87
CA GLU A 285 4.92 -13.22 19.79
C GLU A 285 6.35 -13.22 19.20
N TYR A 286 6.47 -13.41 17.90
CA TYR A 286 7.77 -13.35 17.23
C TYR A 286 8.38 -11.95 17.25
N ALA A 287 7.60 -10.91 16.97
CA ALA A 287 8.05 -9.51 17.07
C ALA A 287 8.56 -9.16 18.48
N LYS A 288 7.82 -9.57 19.53
CA LYS A 288 8.28 -9.40 20.93
C LYS A 288 9.64 -10.06 21.20
N GLN A 289 9.88 -11.26 20.65
CA GLN A 289 11.17 -11.95 20.82
C GLN A 289 12.31 -11.20 20.14
N LEU A 290 12.04 -10.46 19.07
CA LEU A 290 13.02 -9.62 18.36
C LEU A 290 13.17 -8.23 18.99
N GLY A 291 12.34 -7.87 19.96
CA GLY A 291 12.35 -6.54 20.59
C GLY A 291 11.70 -5.44 19.76
N LEU A 292 10.70 -5.83 18.92
CA LEU A 292 9.95 -4.93 18.02
C LEU A 292 8.57 -4.61 18.57
#